data_c1db1f4314042c2acfd04e362ccba325
#
_entry.id   c1db1f4314042c2acfd04e362ccba325
#
_cell.length_a   1.000
_cell.length_b   1.000
_cell.length_c   1.000
_cell.angle_alpha   90.00
_cell.angle_beta   90.00
_cell.angle_gamma   90.00
#
_symmetry.space_group_name_H-M   'P 1'
#
loop_
_entity.id
_entity.type
_entity.pdbx_description
1 polymer ?
#
loop_
_entity_poly.entity_id
_entity_poly.type
_entity_poly.pdbx_seq_one_letter_code
_entity_poly.pdbx_strand_id
1 'polypeptide(L)'
;MDLTHFQEILESKLKSLENELNPHFLFNALNSVSQLIYSDKKKAEDAVLQLSKFLRNAINKDSLVTLENEILMVQTYVGIENIRFDNKVVLHIDDYKDLKFVKIPKFSIQLLVENGIKHGYLGKELNIYIKFDKNSITVLNDGKKSSNIKFKTGLSNLENRLKILNIGKLEYISDSENMAFSIILKDKN
;
A
#
# COMPACT_ATOMS: atom_id res chain seq x y z
N MET A 1 0.92 -30.02 22.05
CA MET A 1 0.61 -28.59 21.90
C MET A 1 -0.82 -28.43 22.38
N ASP A 2 -1.02 -27.69 23.46
CA ASP A 2 -2.32 -27.53 24.10
C ASP A 2 -3.24 -26.73 23.16
N LEU A 3 -4.52 -27.08 23.12
CA LEU A 3 -5.53 -26.44 22.27
C LEU A 3 -5.64 -24.95 22.55
N THR A 4 -5.49 -24.56 23.81
CA THR A 4 -5.48 -23.18 24.28
C THR A 4 -4.32 -22.38 23.70
N HIS A 5 -3.13 -22.95 23.71
CA HIS A 5 -1.93 -22.30 23.15
C HIS A 5 -2.01 -22.18 21.62
N PHE A 6 -2.65 -23.14 20.94
CA PHE A 6 -2.92 -23.05 19.50
C PHE A 6 -3.93 -21.94 19.18
N GLN A 7 -4.98 -21.77 19.99
CA GLN A 7 -5.95 -20.69 19.85
C GLN A 7 -5.30 -19.32 20.06
N GLU A 8 -4.48 -19.15 21.10
CA GLU A 8 -3.75 -17.89 21.36
C GLU A 8 -2.81 -17.51 20.20
N ILE A 9 -2.10 -18.51 19.63
CA ILE A 9 -1.24 -18.28 18.46
C ILE A 9 -2.08 -17.88 17.24
N LEU A 10 -3.23 -18.51 17.04
CA LEU A 10 -4.12 -18.21 15.91
C LEU A 10 -4.72 -16.82 16.05
N GLU A 11 -5.21 -16.46 17.23
CA GLU A 11 -5.74 -15.13 17.53
C GLU A 11 -4.67 -14.03 17.39
N SER A 12 -3.46 -14.28 17.90
CA SER A 12 -2.33 -13.37 17.73
C SER A 12 -1.96 -13.17 16.25
N LYS A 13 -2.01 -14.25 15.46
CA LYS A 13 -1.75 -14.17 14.00
C LYS A 13 -2.87 -13.47 13.25
N LEU A 14 -4.12 -13.72 13.60
CA LEU A 14 -5.28 -13.02 13.01
C LEU A 14 -5.22 -11.53 13.34
N LYS A 15 -4.91 -11.18 14.59
CA LYS A 15 -4.76 -9.78 15.02
C LYS A 15 -3.57 -9.08 14.35
N SER A 16 -2.48 -9.80 14.08
CA SER A 16 -1.35 -9.29 13.30
C SER A 16 -1.74 -9.03 11.84
N LEU A 17 -2.51 -9.94 11.24
CA LEU A 17 -3.03 -9.77 9.87
C LEU A 17 -4.05 -8.63 9.78
N GLU A 18 -4.91 -8.46 10.78
CA GLU A 18 -5.84 -7.33 10.88
C GLU A 18 -5.12 -5.97 10.96
N ASN A 19 -3.93 -5.93 11.58
CA ASN A 19 -3.10 -4.73 11.66
C ASN A 19 -2.31 -4.45 10.35
N GLU A 20 -2.04 -5.48 9.55
CA GLU A 20 -1.29 -5.36 8.29
C GLU A 20 -2.21 -5.20 7.07
N LEU A 21 -3.40 -5.78 7.13
CA LEU A 21 -4.41 -5.71 6.08
C LEU A 21 -5.53 -4.76 6.52
N ASN A 22 -5.83 -3.78 5.70
CA ASN A 22 -7.00 -2.93 5.91
C ASN A 22 -8.30 -3.75 5.69
N PRO A 23 -9.08 -4.10 6.76
CA PRO A 23 -10.29 -4.90 6.60
C PRO A 23 -11.30 -4.25 5.66
N HIS A 24 -11.38 -2.92 5.68
CA HIS A 24 -12.27 -2.16 4.82
C HIS A 24 -11.92 -2.32 3.33
N PHE A 25 -10.63 -2.41 2.99
CA PHE A 25 -10.19 -2.71 1.63
C PHE A 25 -10.71 -4.09 1.18
N LEU A 26 -10.56 -5.12 2.03
CA LEU A 26 -11.01 -6.47 1.71
C LEU A 26 -12.52 -6.55 1.51
N PHE A 27 -13.31 -5.92 2.39
CA PHE A 27 -14.76 -5.86 2.23
C PHE A 27 -15.18 -5.13 0.95
N ASN A 28 -14.53 -4.02 0.62
CA ASN A 28 -14.80 -3.29 -0.61
C ASN A 28 -14.45 -4.11 -1.86
N ALA A 29 -13.30 -4.79 -1.85
CA ALA A 29 -12.88 -5.67 -2.95
C ALA A 29 -13.91 -6.80 -3.17
N LEU A 30 -14.34 -7.49 -2.11
CA LEU A 30 -15.34 -8.55 -2.19
C LEU A 30 -16.70 -8.03 -2.68
N ASN A 31 -17.14 -6.86 -2.21
CA ASN A 31 -18.37 -6.24 -2.69
C ASN A 31 -18.29 -5.90 -4.19
N SER A 32 -17.15 -5.38 -4.65
CA SER A 32 -16.92 -5.08 -6.07
C SER A 32 -16.93 -6.36 -6.91
N VAL A 33 -16.29 -7.43 -6.45
CA VAL A 33 -16.34 -8.74 -7.11
C VAL A 33 -17.79 -9.23 -7.21
N SER A 34 -18.56 -9.14 -6.12
CA SER A 34 -19.97 -9.56 -6.11
C SER A 34 -20.81 -8.83 -7.16
N GLN A 35 -20.59 -7.52 -7.32
CA GLN A 35 -21.27 -6.73 -8.36
C GLN A 35 -20.85 -7.16 -9.77
N LEU A 36 -19.55 -7.42 -9.99
CA LEU A 36 -19.02 -7.85 -11.28
C LEU A 36 -19.53 -9.23 -11.71
N ILE A 37 -19.86 -10.14 -10.80
CA ILE A 37 -20.40 -11.47 -11.13
C ILE A 37 -21.64 -11.35 -12.02
N TYR A 38 -22.45 -10.33 -11.81
CA TYR A 38 -23.69 -10.10 -12.57
C TYR A 38 -23.49 -9.24 -13.82
N SER A 39 -22.47 -8.39 -13.87
CA SER A 39 -22.26 -7.44 -14.96
C SER A 39 -21.16 -7.84 -15.94
N ASP A 40 -20.04 -8.42 -15.43
CA ASP A 40 -18.89 -8.82 -16.22
C ASP A 40 -18.14 -9.98 -15.53
N LYS A 41 -18.54 -11.20 -15.86
CA LYS A 41 -18.00 -12.42 -15.27
C LYS A 41 -16.47 -12.55 -15.44
N LYS A 42 -15.92 -12.10 -16.57
CA LYS A 42 -14.48 -12.17 -16.81
C LYS A 42 -13.72 -11.22 -15.90
N LYS A 43 -14.19 -9.99 -15.75
CA LYS A 43 -13.61 -9.05 -14.79
C LYS A 43 -13.75 -9.53 -13.34
N ALA A 44 -14.85 -10.19 -12.98
CA ALA A 44 -15.02 -10.77 -11.66
C ALA A 44 -13.96 -11.86 -11.39
N GLU A 45 -13.71 -12.74 -12.35
CA GLU A 45 -12.67 -13.78 -12.26
C GLU A 45 -11.27 -13.18 -12.10
N ASP A 46 -10.93 -12.20 -12.94
CA ASP A 46 -9.65 -11.48 -12.85
C ASP A 46 -9.47 -10.79 -11.49
N ALA A 47 -10.53 -10.18 -10.96
CA ALA A 47 -10.51 -9.54 -9.64
C ALA A 47 -10.29 -10.53 -8.50
N VAL A 48 -10.91 -11.72 -8.55
CA VAL A 48 -10.67 -12.80 -7.57
C VAL A 48 -9.22 -13.27 -7.62
N LEU A 49 -8.66 -13.45 -8.81
CA LEU A 49 -7.27 -13.86 -8.98
C LEU A 49 -6.30 -12.80 -8.43
N GLN A 50 -6.54 -11.52 -8.71
CA GLN A 50 -5.74 -10.42 -8.16
C GLN A 50 -5.83 -10.36 -6.64
N LEU A 51 -7.04 -10.47 -6.07
CA LEU A 51 -7.25 -10.48 -4.62
C LEU A 51 -6.54 -11.68 -3.97
N SER A 52 -6.63 -12.86 -4.57
CA SER A 52 -5.94 -14.06 -4.09
C SER A 52 -4.41 -13.90 -4.10
N LYS A 53 -3.85 -13.28 -5.15
CA LYS A 53 -2.42 -12.96 -5.25
C LYS A 53 -2.00 -11.95 -4.18
N PHE A 54 -2.81 -10.90 -4.00
CA PHE A 54 -2.58 -9.89 -2.96
C PHE A 54 -2.56 -10.51 -1.56
N LEU A 55 -3.57 -11.30 -1.21
CA LEU A 55 -3.68 -11.97 0.08
C LEU A 55 -2.51 -12.93 0.34
N ARG A 56 -2.09 -13.70 -0.67
CA ARG A 56 -0.94 -14.60 -0.54
C ARG A 56 0.35 -13.85 -0.21
N ASN A 57 0.59 -12.73 -0.85
CA ASN A 57 1.73 -11.86 -0.55
C ASN A 57 1.60 -11.21 0.83
N ALA A 58 0.38 -10.84 1.22
CA ALA A 58 0.10 -10.24 2.52
C ALA A 58 0.36 -11.19 3.70
N ILE A 59 0.01 -12.46 3.55
CA ILE A 59 0.18 -13.50 4.59
C ILE A 59 1.66 -13.93 4.74
N ASN A 60 2.52 -13.66 3.77
CA ASN A 60 3.94 -13.97 3.88
C ASN A 60 4.56 -13.25 5.10
N LYS A 61 5.31 -13.99 5.93
CA LYS A 61 5.83 -13.52 7.23
C LYS A 61 7.02 -12.56 7.12
N ASP A 62 7.52 -12.30 5.91
CA ASP A 62 8.66 -11.42 5.72
C ASP A 62 8.27 -9.98 6.10
N SER A 63 8.94 -9.43 7.09
CA SER A 63 8.79 -8.02 7.50
C SER A 63 9.43 -7.05 6.50
N LEU A 64 10.41 -7.53 5.72
CA LEU A 64 11.12 -6.79 4.69
C LEU A 64 10.93 -7.46 3.33
N VAL A 65 10.60 -6.66 2.33
CA VAL A 65 10.45 -7.09 0.94
C VAL A 65 11.34 -6.25 0.02
N THR A 66 11.67 -6.78 -1.15
CA THR A 66 12.35 -5.98 -2.16
C THR A 66 11.44 -4.89 -2.69
N LEU A 67 12.02 -3.79 -3.14
CA LEU A 67 11.26 -2.71 -3.77
C LEU A 67 10.42 -3.23 -4.95
N GLU A 68 10.96 -4.15 -5.75
CA GLU A 68 10.22 -4.78 -6.85
C GLU A 68 8.93 -5.47 -6.36
N ASN A 69 9.02 -6.25 -5.28
CA ASN A 69 7.85 -6.92 -4.72
C ASN A 69 6.84 -5.92 -4.15
N GLU A 70 7.31 -4.87 -3.51
CA GLU A 70 6.43 -3.80 -2.99
C GLU A 70 5.69 -3.08 -4.12
N ILE A 71 6.38 -2.76 -5.22
CA ILE A 71 5.75 -2.15 -6.40
C ILE A 71 4.71 -3.09 -7.02
N LEU A 72 5.00 -4.39 -7.12
CA LEU A 72 4.03 -5.36 -7.61
C LEU A 72 2.78 -5.44 -6.71
N MET A 73 2.95 -5.33 -5.40
CA MET A 73 1.83 -5.28 -4.44
C MET A 73 1.00 -4.02 -4.62
N VAL A 74 1.66 -2.86 -4.80
CA VAL A 74 0.98 -1.58 -5.07
C VAL A 74 0.17 -1.63 -6.37
N GLN A 75 0.74 -2.15 -7.44
CA GLN A 75 0.02 -2.31 -8.72
C GLN A 75 -1.22 -3.21 -8.57
N THR A 76 -1.08 -4.31 -7.84
CA THR A 76 -2.18 -5.23 -7.55
C THR A 76 -3.26 -4.54 -6.71
N TYR A 77 -2.86 -3.80 -5.68
CA TYR A 77 -3.77 -3.03 -4.81
C TYR A 77 -4.56 -1.98 -5.61
N VAL A 78 -3.88 -1.16 -6.42
CA VAL A 78 -4.54 -0.14 -7.26
C VAL A 78 -5.45 -0.78 -8.30
N GLY A 79 -5.05 -1.92 -8.89
CA GLY A 79 -5.90 -2.68 -9.81
C GLY A 79 -7.22 -3.11 -9.18
N ILE A 80 -7.19 -3.61 -7.94
CA ILE A 80 -8.40 -3.99 -7.19
C ILE A 80 -9.23 -2.75 -6.83
N GLU A 81 -8.61 -1.67 -6.35
CA GLU A 81 -9.32 -0.42 -6.03
C GLU A 81 -9.98 0.20 -7.27
N ASN A 82 -9.37 0.09 -8.43
CA ASN A 82 -9.89 0.60 -9.70
C ASN A 82 -11.18 -0.09 -10.17
N ILE A 83 -11.50 -1.27 -9.67
CA ILE A 83 -12.80 -1.88 -9.90
C ILE A 83 -13.90 -1.00 -9.31
N ARG A 84 -13.66 -0.44 -8.12
CA ARG A 84 -14.59 0.45 -7.42
C ARG A 84 -14.58 1.88 -7.96
N PHE A 85 -13.41 2.35 -8.39
CA PHE A 85 -13.22 3.73 -8.85
C PHE A 85 -13.39 3.90 -10.37
N ASP A 86 -13.88 2.88 -11.06
CA ASP A 86 -14.12 2.93 -12.51
C ASP A 86 -12.85 3.35 -13.30
N ASN A 87 -11.70 2.78 -12.93
CA ASN A 87 -10.37 3.07 -13.49
C ASN A 87 -9.94 4.55 -13.39
N LYS A 88 -10.42 5.27 -12.38
CA LYS A 88 -10.08 6.68 -12.18
C LYS A 88 -8.81 6.92 -11.36
N VAL A 89 -8.18 5.88 -10.83
CA VAL A 89 -6.88 5.98 -10.16
C VAL A 89 -5.79 5.57 -11.14
N VAL A 90 -4.98 6.53 -11.56
CA VAL A 90 -3.88 6.33 -12.52
C VAL A 90 -2.57 6.30 -11.75
N LEU A 91 -1.83 5.19 -11.87
CA LEU A 91 -0.55 4.99 -11.20
C LEU A 91 0.61 5.18 -12.18
N HIS A 92 1.46 6.14 -11.91
CA HIS A 92 2.68 6.44 -12.63
C HIS A 92 3.89 6.00 -11.80
N ILE A 93 4.76 5.18 -12.37
CA ILE A 93 5.93 4.63 -11.69
C ILE A 93 7.16 4.95 -12.51
N ASP A 94 8.09 5.71 -11.92
CA ASP A 94 9.38 6.01 -12.55
C ASP A 94 10.27 4.76 -12.61
N ASP A 95 11.37 4.82 -13.36
CA ASP A 95 12.36 3.73 -13.41
C ASP A 95 13.03 3.56 -12.03
N TYR A 96 13.05 2.33 -11.52
CA TYR A 96 13.60 1.97 -10.23
C TYR A 96 14.65 0.84 -10.30
N LYS A 97 15.25 0.64 -11.48
CA LYS A 97 16.17 -0.49 -11.71
C LYS A 97 17.32 -0.53 -10.72
N ASP A 98 17.87 0.62 -10.36
CA ASP A 98 18.99 0.73 -9.42
C ASP A 98 18.60 0.40 -7.97
N LEU A 99 17.31 0.55 -7.63
CA LEU A 99 16.77 0.30 -6.31
C LEU A 99 15.97 -1.01 -6.21
N LYS A 100 15.84 -1.76 -7.30
CA LYS A 100 14.98 -2.94 -7.44
C LYS A 100 15.11 -3.93 -6.27
N PHE A 101 16.34 -4.19 -5.81
CA PHE A 101 16.65 -5.14 -4.75
C PHE A 101 16.79 -4.52 -3.36
N VAL A 102 16.57 -3.22 -3.22
CA VAL A 102 16.55 -2.56 -1.91
C VAL A 102 15.40 -3.14 -1.09
N LYS A 103 15.70 -3.51 0.15
CA LYS A 103 14.70 -4.04 1.08
C LYS A 103 14.11 -2.91 1.90
N ILE A 104 12.79 -2.84 1.92
CA ILE A 104 11.99 -1.90 2.70
C ILE A 104 10.94 -2.66 3.52
N PRO A 105 10.39 -2.05 4.58
CA PRO A 105 9.30 -2.67 5.32
C PRO A 105 8.11 -2.91 4.40
N LYS A 106 7.54 -4.10 4.46
CA LYS A 106 6.38 -4.52 3.68
C LYS A 106 5.22 -3.55 3.88
N PHE A 107 4.44 -3.29 2.84
CA PHE A 107 3.34 -2.32 2.80
C PHE A 107 3.75 -0.85 3.00
N SER A 108 5.01 -0.49 2.86
CA SER A 108 5.47 0.88 3.02
C SER A 108 4.91 1.82 1.94
N ILE A 109 5.14 1.47 0.68
CA ILE A 109 4.67 2.27 -0.46
C ILE A 109 3.16 2.12 -0.62
N GLN A 110 2.64 0.90 -0.42
CA GLN A 110 1.20 0.66 -0.46
C GLN A 110 0.44 1.56 0.51
N LEU A 111 0.91 1.73 1.75
CA LEU A 111 0.30 2.61 2.74
C LEU A 111 0.27 4.07 2.27
N LEU A 112 1.34 4.54 1.62
CA LEU A 112 1.40 5.90 1.08
C LEU A 112 0.43 6.09 -0.08
N VAL A 113 0.33 5.11 -0.97
CA VAL A 113 -0.64 5.09 -2.08
C VAL A 113 -2.08 5.02 -1.55
N GLU A 114 -2.35 4.18 -0.56
CA GLU A 114 -3.66 4.11 0.11
C GLU A 114 -4.07 5.47 0.70
N ASN A 115 -3.15 6.15 1.38
CA ASN A 115 -3.39 7.49 1.90
C ASN A 115 -3.67 8.49 0.77
N GLY A 116 -2.93 8.41 -0.34
CA GLY A 116 -3.16 9.22 -1.53
C GLY A 116 -4.57 9.04 -2.09
N ILE A 117 -5.02 7.80 -2.24
CA ILE A 117 -6.39 7.48 -2.71
C ILE A 117 -7.43 7.97 -1.71
N LYS A 118 -7.27 7.61 -0.44
CA LYS A 118 -8.26 7.91 0.61
C LYS A 118 -8.50 9.39 0.82
N HIS A 119 -7.46 10.20 0.71
CA HIS A 119 -7.51 11.63 1.02
C HIS A 119 -7.49 12.50 -0.22
N GLY A 120 -6.96 12.02 -1.35
CA GLY A 120 -6.83 12.74 -2.60
C GLY A 120 -8.03 12.60 -3.53
N TYR A 121 -8.73 11.45 -3.51
CA TYR A 121 -9.80 11.18 -4.46
C TYR A 121 -11.03 12.07 -4.26
N LEU A 122 -11.43 12.79 -5.31
CA LEU A 122 -12.55 13.76 -5.32
C LEU A 122 -13.66 13.36 -6.31
N GLY A 123 -13.76 12.08 -6.68
CA GLY A 123 -14.72 11.62 -7.69
C GLY A 123 -14.29 11.86 -9.15
N LYS A 124 -13.11 12.44 -9.36
CA LYS A 124 -12.47 12.64 -10.66
C LYS A 124 -11.23 11.74 -10.77
N GLU A 125 -10.59 11.75 -11.94
CA GLU A 125 -9.31 11.08 -12.11
C GLU A 125 -8.30 11.56 -11.06
N LEU A 126 -7.60 10.62 -10.45
CA LEU A 126 -6.55 10.83 -9.47
C LEU A 126 -5.26 10.24 -10.00
N ASN A 127 -4.25 11.07 -10.20
CA ASN A 127 -2.93 10.62 -10.59
C ASN A 127 -2.06 10.45 -9.35
N ILE A 128 -1.44 9.26 -9.22
CA ILE A 128 -0.48 8.94 -8.17
C ILE A 128 0.85 8.63 -8.84
N TYR A 129 1.89 9.30 -8.39
CA TYR A 129 3.24 9.17 -8.91
C TYR A 129 4.15 8.55 -7.85
N ILE A 130 4.88 7.52 -8.23
CA ILE A 130 5.95 6.93 -7.42
C ILE A 130 7.27 7.28 -8.09
N LYS A 131 8.03 8.14 -7.43
CA LYS A 131 9.31 8.65 -7.92
C LYS A 131 10.45 8.08 -7.09
N PHE A 132 11.57 7.84 -7.74
CA PHE A 132 12.76 7.25 -7.13
C PHE A 132 13.96 8.15 -7.34
N ASP A 133 14.71 8.35 -6.28
CA ASP A 133 16.01 9.01 -6.29
C ASP A 133 17.04 8.07 -5.66
N LYS A 134 18.33 8.42 -5.70
CA LYS A 134 19.43 7.59 -5.18
C LYS A 134 19.14 6.99 -3.80
N ASN A 135 18.52 7.76 -2.91
CA ASN A 135 18.24 7.36 -1.53
C ASN A 135 16.83 7.71 -1.08
N SER A 136 15.90 7.98 -1.98
CA SER A 136 14.53 8.30 -1.62
C SER A 136 13.50 7.64 -2.52
N ILE A 137 12.35 7.32 -1.91
CA ILE A 137 11.14 6.82 -2.58
C ILE A 137 10.03 7.80 -2.23
N THR A 138 9.51 8.51 -3.22
CA THR A 138 8.49 9.54 -3.03
C THR A 138 7.19 9.13 -3.68
N VAL A 139 6.10 9.16 -2.92
CA VAL A 139 4.73 8.99 -3.41
C VAL A 139 4.03 10.32 -3.32
N LEU A 140 3.55 10.81 -4.46
CA LEU A 140 2.79 12.06 -4.55
C LEU A 140 1.49 11.86 -5.34
N ASN A 141 0.51 12.70 -5.09
CA ASN A 141 -0.75 12.71 -5.84
C ASN A 141 -1.21 14.14 -6.14
N ASP A 142 -2.00 14.28 -7.21
CA ASP A 142 -2.60 15.53 -7.67
C ASP A 142 -4.00 15.81 -7.10
N GLY A 143 -4.41 15.02 -6.10
CA GLY A 143 -5.73 15.09 -5.50
C GLY A 143 -5.91 16.21 -4.49
N LYS A 144 -6.88 16.05 -3.58
CA LYS A 144 -7.18 17.04 -2.54
C LYS A 144 -5.97 17.26 -1.63
N LYS A 145 -5.64 18.53 -1.42
CA LYS A 145 -4.58 18.97 -0.52
C LYS A 145 -5.06 19.03 0.92
N SER A 146 -4.17 18.74 1.85
CA SER A 146 -4.41 18.92 3.28
C SER A 146 -3.24 19.68 3.89
N SER A 147 -3.54 20.84 4.47
CA SER A 147 -2.53 21.70 5.12
C SER A 147 -2.11 21.23 6.52
N ASN A 148 -2.84 20.27 7.11
CA ASN A 148 -2.57 19.76 8.47
C ASN A 148 -2.62 18.24 8.48
N ILE A 149 -1.54 17.58 8.05
CA ILE A 149 -1.42 16.13 8.21
C ILE A 149 -0.80 15.83 9.56
N LYS A 150 -1.64 15.38 10.50
CA LYS A 150 -1.16 14.65 11.65
C LYS A 150 -0.90 13.20 11.18
N PHE A 151 0.28 12.68 11.43
CA PHE A 151 0.55 11.26 11.22
C PHE A 151 -0.44 10.46 12.05
N LYS A 152 -1.45 9.91 11.39
CA LYS A 152 -2.39 8.96 12.00
C LYS A 152 -1.67 7.63 12.18
N THR A 153 -2.28 6.71 12.87
CA THR A 153 -1.73 5.42 13.30
C THR A 153 -0.91 4.70 12.21
N GLY A 154 -1.37 4.68 10.95
CA GLY A 154 -0.66 4.02 9.85
C GLY A 154 0.70 4.64 9.52
N LEU A 155 0.74 5.96 9.32
CA LEU A 155 1.99 6.67 8.99
C LEU A 155 2.97 6.66 10.18
N SER A 156 2.46 6.81 11.41
CA SER A 156 3.30 6.70 12.62
C SER A 156 3.89 5.30 12.78
N ASN A 157 3.13 4.26 12.47
CA ASN A 157 3.62 2.88 12.49
C ASN A 157 4.70 2.66 11.43
N LEU A 158 4.51 3.18 10.21
CA LEU A 158 5.53 3.11 9.16
C LEU A 158 6.80 3.83 9.58
N GLU A 159 6.70 5.04 10.11
CA GLU A 159 7.84 5.80 10.60
C GLU A 159 8.62 5.03 11.69
N ASN A 160 7.90 4.45 12.66
CA ASN A 160 8.51 3.63 13.72
C ASN A 160 9.20 2.39 13.15
N ARG A 161 8.58 1.69 12.18
CA ARG A 161 9.18 0.52 11.53
C ARG A 161 10.47 0.89 10.79
N LEU A 162 10.49 1.99 10.04
CA LEU A 162 11.68 2.48 9.36
C LEU A 162 12.82 2.78 10.34
N LYS A 163 12.50 3.39 11.49
CA LYS A 163 13.47 3.70 12.55
C LYS A 163 14.00 2.42 13.24
N ILE A 164 13.10 1.53 13.69
CA ILE A 164 13.47 0.29 14.39
C ILE A 164 14.35 -0.60 13.51
N LEU A 165 14.00 -0.74 12.23
CA LEU A 165 14.75 -1.54 11.27
C LEU A 165 15.99 -0.82 10.72
N ASN A 166 16.24 0.40 11.18
CA ASN A 166 17.38 1.24 10.78
C ASN A 166 17.50 1.45 9.26
N ILE A 167 16.36 1.51 8.56
CA ILE A 167 16.28 1.62 7.09
C ILE A 167 16.25 3.08 6.65
N GLY A 168 15.57 3.96 7.40
CA GLY A 168 15.39 5.34 7.00
C GLY A 168 14.41 6.11 7.89
N LYS A 169 13.83 7.15 7.32
CA LYS A 169 12.80 7.99 7.95
C LYS A 169 11.69 8.31 6.95
N LEU A 170 10.52 8.67 7.47
CA LEU A 170 9.40 9.17 6.68
C LEU A 170 9.39 10.70 6.73
N GLU A 171 9.30 11.36 5.59
CA GLU A 171 9.12 12.80 5.47
C GLU A 171 7.82 13.13 4.76
N TYR A 172 7.21 14.23 5.14
CA TYR A 172 6.04 14.78 4.47
C TYR A 172 6.42 16.12 3.85
N ILE A 173 6.08 16.27 2.57
CA ILE A 173 6.30 17.50 1.81
C ILE A 173 4.95 17.94 1.24
N SER A 174 4.54 19.15 1.56
CA SER A 174 3.38 19.78 0.95
C SER A 174 3.83 21.08 0.31
N ASP A 175 3.64 21.17 -1.00
CA ASP A 175 3.81 22.40 -1.75
C ASP A 175 2.46 22.94 -2.24
N SER A 176 2.50 24.02 -3.04
CA SER A 176 1.28 24.64 -3.58
C SER A 176 0.51 23.74 -4.55
N GLU A 177 1.12 22.69 -5.07
CA GLU A 177 0.54 21.86 -6.14
C GLU A 177 0.32 20.40 -5.75
N ASN A 178 1.15 19.83 -4.86
CA ASN A 178 1.15 18.40 -4.57
C ASN A 178 1.26 18.10 -3.08
N MET A 179 0.78 16.91 -2.73
CA MET A 179 0.95 16.30 -1.42
C MET A 179 1.84 15.08 -1.58
N ALA A 180 3.00 15.06 -0.95
CA ALA A 180 3.98 14.00 -1.10
C ALA A 180 4.45 13.43 0.23
N PHE A 181 4.68 12.12 0.25
CA PHE A 181 5.39 11.42 1.31
C PHE A 181 6.66 10.80 0.74
N SER A 182 7.77 10.99 1.42
CA SER A 182 9.06 10.44 1.01
C SER A 182 9.62 9.54 2.09
N ILE A 183 9.99 8.32 1.70
CA ILE A 183 10.82 7.43 2.50
C ILE A 183 12.28 7.77 2.14
N ILE A 184 12.98 8.37 3.07
CA ILE A 184 14.42 8.68 2.91
C ILE A 184 15.21 7.49 3.45
N LEU A 185 15.86 6.77 2.56
CA LEU A 185 16.67 5.61 2.89
C LEU A 185 18.00 6.04 3.50
N LYS A 186 18.52 5.28 4.43
CA LYS A 186 19.87 5.47 4.94
C LYS A 186 20.89 5.02 3.89
N ASP A 187 21.94 5.79 3.72
CA ASP A 187 23.08 5.35 2.93
C ASP A 187 23.61 4.03 3.52
N LYS A 188 23.75 3.03 2.68
CA LYS A 188 24.50 1.83 3.05
C LYS A 188 25.98 2.21 3.02
N ASN A 189 26.57 2.49 4.21
CA ASN A 189 28.02 2.50 4.36
C ASN A 189 28.59 1.13 4.04
#